data_d3d38243806f1d9fbfbd91105ce78234
#
_entry.id   d3d38243806f1d9fbfbd91105ce78234
#
_cell.length_a   1.000
_cell.length_b   1.000
_cell.length_c   1.000
_cell.angle_alpha   90.00
_cell.angle_beta   90.00
_cell.angle_gamma   90.00
#
_symmetry.space_group_name_H-M   'P 1'
#
loop_
_entity.id
_entity.type
_entity.pdbx_description
1 polymer ?
#
loop_
_entity_poly.entity_id
_entity_poly.type
_entity_poly.pdbx_seq_one_letter_code
_entity_poly.pdbx_strand_id
1 'polypeptide(L)'
;AAVKSAKELLAGDADAVKRLRETIADLKEQRQVLMSAYGYPADYLEMQYNCPDCKDTGYKDGKKCHCFRQREIDLLYAQSNIREVLERENFSHFSYDYFDDTKIDPRSGKTARAYMEQVTAFCHRYVDGFKEEKGNILFTGKTGLGKTFLSNCIAKELIERCFSVVYLPAVEMYEIFSRDRFANDATDEDRDRSQYLL
;
A
#
# COMPACT_ATOMS: atom_id res chain seq x y z
N ALA A 1 0.15 -42.67 -10.13
CA ALA A 1 -0.22 -43.29 -8.86
C ALA A 1 -1.67 -42.96 -8.47
N ALA A 2 -2.08 -41.71 -8.28
CA ALA A 2 -3.42 -41.31 -7.79
C ALA A 2 -4.58 -41.84 -8.64
N VAL A 3 -4.50 -41.75 -9.98
CA VAL A 3 -5.53 -42.26 -10.91
C VAL A 3 -5.70 -43.80 -10.82
N LYS A 4 -4.58 -44.53 -10.62
CA LYS A 4 -4.61 -45.97 -10.44
C LYS A 4 -5.28 -46.34 -9.14
N SER A 5 -4.92 -45.69 -8.03
CA SER A 5 -5.52 -45.95 -6.72
C SER A 5 -7.01 -45.54 -6.64
N ALA A 6 -7.44 -44.50 -7.38
CA ALA A 6 -8.84 -44.15 -7.51
C ALA A 6 -9.66 -45.25 -8.21
N LYS A 7 -9.11 -45.86 -9.27
CA LYS A 7 -9.74 -47.02 -9.97
C LYS A 7 -9.83 -48.25 -9.08
N GLU A 8 -8.79 -48.53 -8.30
CA GLU A 8 -8.73 -49.64 -7.34
C GLU A 8 -9.77 -49.46 -6.21
N LEU A 9 -9.93 -48.23 -5.70
CA LEU A 9 -10.95 -47.90 -4.73
C LEU A 9 -12.37 -48.11 -5.26
N LEU A 10 -12.63 -47.69 -6.51
CA LEU A 10 -13.91 -47.92 -7.16
C LEU A 10 -14.19 -49.42 -7.43
N ALA A 11 -13.13 -50.24 -7.51
CA ALA A 11 -13.23 -51.69 -7.61
C ALA A 11 -13.40 -52.39 -6.24
N GLY A 12 -13.51 -51.66 -5.13
CA GLY A 12 -13.76 -52.19 -3.80
C GLY A 12 -12.51 -52.51 -2.97
N ASP A 13 -11.31 -52.08 -3.43
CA ASP A 13 -10.06 -52.30 -2.71
C ASP A 13 -9.86 -51.30 -1.57
N ALA A 14 -10.17 -51.70 -0.34
CA ALA A 14 -10.08 -50.85 0.84
C ALA A 14 -8.63 -50.41 1.19
N ASP A 15 -7.62 -51.19 0.78
CA ASP A 15 -6.22 -50.86 1.09
C ASP A 15 -5.57 -49.94 0.03
N ALA A 16 -6.26 -49.61 -1.06
CA ALA A 16 -5.72 -48.77 -2.12
C ALA A 16 -5.25 -47.38 -1.63
N VAL A 17 -5.97 -46.79 -0.67
CA VAL A 17 -5.62 -45.48 -0.04
C VAL A 17 -4.35 -45.61 0.80
N LYS A 18 -4.20 -46.71 1.52
CA LYS A 18 -3.02 -46.97 2.36
C LYS A 18 -1.78 -47.08 1.48
N ARG A 19 -1.83 -47.91 0.45
CA ARG A 19 -0.73 -48.08 -0.55
C ARG A 19 -0.38 -46.73 -1.23
N LEU A 20 -1.39 -45.92 -1.55
CA LEU A 20 -1.14 -44.60 -2.13
C LEU A 20 -0.37 -43.70 -1.16
N ARG A 21 -0.75 -43.68 0.12
CA ARG A 21 -0.08 -42.86 1.15
C ARG A 21 1.39 -43.33 1.32
N GLU A 22 1.62 -44.63 1.38
CA GLU A 22 2.96 -45.20 1.49
C GLU A 22 3.83 -44.85 0.25
N THR A 23 3.28 -44.97 -0.96
CA THR A 23 3.95 -44.57 -2.19
C THR A 23 4.28 -43.06 -2.22
N ILE A 24 3.35 -42.21 -1.75
CA ILE A 24 3.60 -40.78 -1.68
C ILE A 24 4.68 -40.45 -0.65
N ALA A 25 4.70 -41.15 0.48
CA ALA A 25 5.72 -40.96 1.52
C ALA A 25 7.12 -41.34 0.99
N ASP A 26 7.23 -42.50 0.36
CA ASP A 26 8.48 -42.98 -0.27
C ASP A 26 8.99 -42.02 -1.36
N LEU A 27 8.11 -41.54 -2.24
CA LEU A 27 8.48 -40.58 -3.27
C LEU A 27 8.91 -39.22 -2.70
N LYS A 28 8.32 -38.79 -1.57
CA LYS A 28 8.75 -37.57 -0.86
C LYS A 28 10.13 -37.72 -0.27
N GLU A 29 10.43 -38.88 0.33
CA GLU A 29 11.74 -39.18 0.88
C GLU A 29 12.80 -39.23 -0.21
N GLN A 30 12.54 -39.99 -1.29
CA GLN A 30 13.45 -40.07 -2.46
C GLN A 30 13.73 -38.69 -3.04
N ARG A 31 12.70 -37.82 -3.17
CA ARG A 31 12.87 -36.46 -3.64
C ARG A 31 13.79 -35.67 -2.71
N GLN A 32 13.63 -35.80 -1.40
CA GLN A 32 14.41 -35.06 -0.40
C GLN A 32 15.89 -35.51 -0.43
N VAL A 33 16.14 -36.81 -0.57
CA VAL A 33 17.49 -37.37 -0.72
C VAL A 33 18.17 -36.85 -2.01
N LEU A 34 17.45 -36.84 -3.12
CA LEU A 34 17.97 -36.32 -4.39
C LEU A 34 18.29 -34.84 -4.30
N MET A 35 17.39 -34.05 -3.75
CA MET A 35 17.61 -32.59 -3.60
C MET A 35 18.85 -32.32 -2.75
N SER A 36 18.99 -33.01 -1.62
CA SER A 36 20.15 -32.89 -0.75
C SER A 36 21.43 -33.31 -1.43
N ALA A 37 21.42 -34.42 -2.20
CA ALA A 37 22.57 -34.91 -2.92
C ALA A 37 23.08 -33.92 -3.99
N TYR A 38 22.19 -33.17 -4.61
CA TYR A 38 22.53 -32.14 -5.59
C TYR A 38 22.68 -30.70 -4.98
N GLY A 39 22.66 -30.58 -3.67
CA GLY A 39 22.87 -29.29 -2.98
C GLY A 39 21.70 -28.31 -3.05
N TYR A 40 20.50 -28.77 -3.37
CA TYR A 40 19.30 -27.92 -3.37
C TYR A 40 18.70 -27.82 -1.97
N PRO A 41 18.21 -26.64 -1.55
CA PRO A 41 17.49 -26.49 -0.29
C PRO A 41 16.17 -27.28 -0.30
N ALA A 42 15.69 -27.67 0.88
CA ALA A 42 14.50 -28.53 1.02
C ALA A 42 13.22 -27.92 0.42
N ASP A 43 13.14 -26.59 0.40
CA ASP A 43 12.03 -25.78 -0.11
C ASP A 43 12.21 -25.34 -1.57
N TYR A 44 13.26 -25.79 -2.27
CA TYR A 44 13.58 -25.36 -3.63
C TYR A 44 12.42 -25.53 -4.62
N LEU A 45 11.61 -26.57 -4.44
CA LEU A 45 10.45 -26.86 -5.30
C LEU A 45 9.14 -26.30 -4.73
N GLU A 46 9.20 -25.60 -3.62
CA GLU A 46 8.02 -24.93 -3.07
C GLU A 46 7.75 -23.63 -3.82
N MET A 47 6.48 -23.36 -4.07
CA MET A 47 6.10 -22.09 -4.72
C MET A 47 6.42 -20.92 -3.80
N GLN A 48 7.28 -20.03 -4.28
CA GLN A 48 7.60 -18.78 -3.60
C GLN A 48 6.56 -17.73 -4.01
N TYR A 49 5.85 -17.20 -3.02
CA TYR A 49 4.83 -16.18 -3.24
C TYR A 49 5.35 -14.80 -2.87
N ASN A 50 5.10 -13.81 -3.74
CA ASN A 50 5.41 -12.40 -3.42
C ASN A 50 4.54 -11.89 -2.27
N CYS A 51 3.29 -12.33 -2.22
CA CYS A 51 2.38 -12.03 -1.13
C CYS A 51 2.04 -13.30 -0.34
N PRO A 52 2.54 -13.45 0.89
CA PRO A 52 2.28 -14.63 1.71
C PRO A 52 0.80 -14.74 2.14
N ASP A 53 0.08 -13.60 2.25
CA ASP A 53 -1.30 -13.57 2.71
C ASP A 53 -2.29 -14.18 1.73
N CYS A 54 -2.19 -13.83 0.45
CA CYS A 54 -3.10 -14.32 -0.58
C CYS A 54 -2.46 -15.34 -1.52
N LYS A 55 -1.16 -15.64 -1.36
CA LYS A 55 -0.41 -16.52 -2.26
C LYS A 55 -0.56 -16.09 -3.72
N ASP A 56 -0.36 -14.79 -3.97
CA ASP A 56 -0.42 -14.13 -5.27
C ASP A 56 -1.77 -14.18 -6.00
N THR A 57 -2.84 -14.67 -5.35
CA THR A 57 -4.19 -14.66 -5.93
C THR A 57 -4.83 -13.27 -5.95
N GLY A 58 -4.32 -12.31 -5.19
CA GLY A 58 -4.88 -10.98 -5.01
C GLY A 58 -6.12 -10.91 -4.10
N TYR A 59 -6.64 -12.05 -3.65
CA TYR A 59 -7.84 -12.13 -2.82
C TYR A 59 -7.65 -13.03 -1.62
N LYS A 60 -8.26 -12.66 -0.48
CA LYS A 60 -8.34 -13.44 0.74
C LYS A 60 -9.76 -13.35 1.29
N ASP A 61 -10.39 -14.50 1.53
CA ASP A 61 -11.78 -14.60 2.06
C ASP A 61 -12.79 -13.77 1.24
N GLY A 62 -12.66 -13.77 -0.10
CA GLY A 62 -13.53 -13.04 -1.01
C GLY A 62 -13.31 -11.53 -1.04
N LYS A 63 -12.30 -11.00 -0.31
CA LYS A 63 -11.94 -9.58 -0.28
C LYS A 63 -10.61 -9.34 -0.99
N LYS A 64 -10.44 -8.15 -1.57
CA LYS A 64 -9.16 -7.74 -2.15
C LYS A 64 -8.06 -7.74 -1.09
N CYS A 65 -6.98 -8.43 -1.37
CA CYS A 65 -5.78 -8.43 -0.52
C CYS A 65 -5.08 -7.07 -0.57
N HIS A 66 -4.25 -6.78 0.44
CA HIS A 66 -3.45 -5.56 0.46
C HIS A 66 -2.54 -5.43 -0.77
N CYS A 67 -1.95 -6.51 -1.24
CA CYS A 67 -1.09 -6.49 -2.43
C CYS A 67 -1.83 -6.12 -3.72
N PHE A 68 -3.11 -6.52 -3.84
CA PHE A 68 -3.95 -6.13 -4.96
C PHE A 68 -4.30 -4.63 -4.89
N ARG A 69 -4.70 -4.15 -3.70
CA ARG A 69 -4.97 -2.72 -3.48
C ARG A 69 -3.74 -1.86 -3.74
N GLN A 70 -2.57 -2.31 -3.29
CA GLN A 70 -1.34 -1.58 -3.56
C GLN A 70 -1.06 -1.46 -5.06
N ARG A 71 -1.28 -2.52 -5.84
CA ARG A 71 -1.10 -2.48 -7.29
C ARG A 71 -2.12 -1.57 -8.00
N GLU A 72 -3.37 -1.55 -7.54
CA GLU A 72 -4.37 -0.59 -8.05
C GLU A 72 -3.89 0.85 -7.81
N ILE A 73 -3.42 1.15 -6.61
CA ILE A 73 -2.87 2.45 -6.24
C ILE A 73 -1.64 2.78 -7.11
N ASP A 74 -0.68 1.86 -7.22
CA ASP A 74 0.52 2.04 -8.03
C ASP A 74 0.20 2.35 -9.50
N LEU A 75 -0.82 1.72 -10.07
CA LEU A 75 -1.28 1.98 -11.43
C LEU A 75 -1.89 3.40 -11.57
N LEU A 76 -2.72 3.82 -10.61
CA LEU A 76 -3.30 5.16 -10.59
C LEU A 76 -2.21 6.24 -10.48
N TYR A 77 -1.18 5.99 -9.67
CA TYR A 77 -0.07 6.94 -9.49
C TYR A 77 1.01 6.86 -10.57
N ALA A 78 1.15 5.74 -11.27
CA ALA A 78 2.09 5.63 -12.40
C ALA A 78 1.75 6.61 -13.55
N GLN A 79 0.49 7.03 -13.63
CA GLN A 79 0.02 8.01 -14.62
C GLN A 79 0.15 9.47 -14.16
N SER A 80 0.54 9.71 -12.91
CA SER A 80 0.67 11.05 -12.34
C SER A 80 2.13 11.38 -12.03
N ASN A 81 2.58 12.61 -12.35
CA ASN A 81 3.92 13.10 -12.01
C ASN A 81 4.15 13.22 -10.48
N ILE A 82 3.14 12.91 -9.67
CA ILE A 82 3.23 13.01 -8.20
C ILE A 82 4.19 11.98 -7.62
N ARG A 83 4.39 10.84 -8.27
CA ARG A 83 5.28 9.77 -7.77
C ARG A 83 6.70 10.28 -7.60
N GLU A 84 7.26 10.95 -8.60
CA GLU A 84 8.62 11.51 -8.52
C GLU A 84 8.75 12.58 -7.43
N VAL A 85 7.68 13.34 -7.20
CA VAL A 85 7.65 14.34 -6.13
C VAL A 85 7.66 13.65 -4.77
N LEU A 86 6.84 12.63 -4.57
CA LEU A 86 6.76 11.89 -3.29
C LEU A 86 8.02 11.07 -2.98
N GLU A 87 8.79 10.66 -3.99
CA GLU A 87 10.10 10.03 -3.78
C GLU A 87 11.12 11.01 -3.18
N ARG A 88 11.01 12.30 -3.48
CA ARG A 88 11.89 13.37 -2.97
C ARG A 88 11.33 14.06 -1.74
N GLU A 89 10.01 14.25 -1.69
CA GLU A 89 9.33 14.97 -0.63
C GLU A 89 8.58 14.00 0.28
N ASN A 90 9.28 13.45 1.27
CA ASN A 90 8.79 12.51 2.26
C ASN A 90 9.49 12.72 3.60
N PHE A 91 9.03 12.07 4.68
CA PHE A 91 9.60 12.25 6.01
C PHE A 91 11.06 11.81 6.13
N SER A 92 11.53 10.86 5.32
CA SER A 92 12.94 10.43 5.36
C SER A 92 13.90 11.49 4.78
N HIS A 93 13.40 12.39 3.94
CA HIS A 93 14.14 13.52 3.38
C HIS A 93 13.86 14.85 4.11
N PHE A 94 13.02 14.83 5.13
CA PHE A 94 12.72 16.03 5.92
C PHE A 94 13.91 16.36 6.82
N SER A 95 14.49 17.58 6.68
CA SER A 95 15.56 18.04 7.54
C SER A 95 15.11 19.22 8.42
N TYR A 96 15.43 19.11 9.70
CA TYR A 96 15.23 20.19 10.67
C TYR A 96 16.31 21.28 10.60
N ASP A 97 17.36 21.09 9.82
CA ASP A 97 18.50 22.03 9.72
C ASP A 97 18.12 23.35 9.05
N TYR A 98 17.01 23.37 8.33
CA TYR A 98 16.43 24.58 7.74
C TYR A 98 15.71 25.48 8.76
N PHE A 99 15.54 25.04 10.00
CA PHE A 99 14.80 25.77 11.03
C PHE A 99 15.72 26.27 12.13
N ASP A 100 15.65 27.60 12.42
CA ASP A 100 16.46 28.25 13.44
C ASP A 100 16.15 27.67 14.84
N ASP A 101 17.21 27.20 15.51
CA ASP A 101 17.15 26.66 16.88
C ASP A 101 17.59 27.66 17.94
N THR A 102 18.00 28.87 17.56
CA THR A 102 18.56 29.87 18.48
C THR A 102 17.57 30.94 18.92
N LYS A 103 16.64 31.30 18.02
CA LYS A 103 15.67 32.38 18.29
C LYS A 103 14.34 31.82 18.76
N ILE A 104 13.93 32.28 19.94
CA ILE A 104 12.62 31.94 20.52
C ILE A 104 11.60 32.94 20.00
N ASP A 105 10.52 32.43 19.39
CA ASP A 105 9.35 33.26 19.02
C ASP A 105 8.59 33.65 20.29
N PRO A 106 8.40 34.96 20.57
CA PRO A 106 7.70 35.43 21.76
C PRO A 106 6.24 34.95 21.89
N ARG A 107 5.61 34.57 20.76
CA ARG A 107 4.21 34.13 20.75
C ARG A 107 4.06 32.67 21.12
N SER A 108 4.95 31.83 20.61
CA SER A 108 4.93 30.37 20.84
C SER A 108 5.78 29.94 22.02
N GLY A 109 6.75 30.76 22.44
CA GLY A 109 7.74 30.40 23.45
C GLY A 109 8.73 29.31 22.98
N LYS A 110 8.84 29.07 21.68
CA LYS A 110 9.63 27.98 21.09
C LYS A 110 10.51 28.50 19.98
N THR A 111 11.59 27.75 19.68
CA THR A 111 12.37 27.94 18.48
C THR A 111 11.61 27.44 17.25
N ALA A 112 11.98 27.90 16.07
CA ALA A 112 11.38 27.43 14.83
C ALA A 112 11.55 25.92 14.66
N ARG A 113 12.70 25.37 15.04
CA ARG A 113 13.00 23.94 15.03
C ARG A 113 12.08 23.15 15.97
N ALA A 114 12.01 23.56 17.25
CA ALA A 114 11.14 22.91 18.22
C ALA A 114 9.64 22.96 17.84
N TYR A 115 9.21 24.05 17.19
CA TYR A 115 7.87 24.14 16.65
C TYR A 115 7.65 23.14 15.51
N MET A 116 8.60 23.04 14.58
CA MET A 116 8.50 22.13 13.44
C MET A 116 8.54 20.65 13.87
N GLU A 117 9.31 20.30 14.89
CA GLU A 117 9.29 18.96 15.50
C GLU A 117 7.90 18.59 16.04
N GLN A 118 7.15 19.55 16.58
CA GLN A 118 5.76 19.31 17.00
C GLN A 118 4.81 19.15 15.82
N VAL A 119 5.00 19.94 14.76
CA VAL A 119 4.19 19.84 13.54
C VAL A 119 4.41 18.47 12.87
N THR A 120 5.65 18.03 12.73
CA THR A 120 5.94 16.71 12.15
C THR A 120 5.42 15.57 13.02
N ALA A 121 5.56 15.67 14.35
CA ALA A 121 4.97 14.70 15.27
C ALA A 121 3.43 14.66 15.18
N PHE A 122 2.78 15.79 14.93
CA PHE A 122 1.35 15.84 14.65
C PHE A 122 1.02 15.14 13.33
N CYS A 123 1.80 15.38 12.26
CA CYS A 123 1.59 14.73 10.96
C CYS A 123 1.71 13.19 11.07
N HIS A 124 2.70 12.70 11.81
CA HIS A 124 2.83 11.26 12.07
C HIS A 124 1.61 10.69 12.80
N ARG A 125 1.18 11.33 13.89
CA ARG A 125 -0.03 10.90 14.62
C ARG A 125 -1.27 10.90 13.74
N TYR A 126 -1.42 11.91 12.88
CA TYR A 126 -2.53 11.97 11.93
C TYR A 126 -2.53 10.78 10.97
N VAL A 127 -1.37 10.42 10.42
CA VAL A 127 -1.23 9.26 9.54
C VAL A 127 -1.50 7.95 10.31
N ASP A 128 -1.02 7.84 11.54
CA ASP A 128 -1.23 6.64 12.37
C ASP A 128 -2.69 6.44 12.73
N GLY A 129 -3.41 7.52 13.04
CA GLY A 129 -4.84 7.50 13.38
C GLY A 129 -5.79 7.58 12.18
N PHE A 130 -5.29 7.72 10.95
CA PHE A 130 -6.09 8.07 9.77
C PHE A 130 -7.28 7.13 9.50
N LYS A 131 -7.15 5.86 9.85
CA LYS A 131 -8.21 4.86 9.67
C LYS A 131 -9.38 5.05 10.64
N GLU A 132 -9.08 5.54 11.82
CA GLU A 132 -10.01 5.59 12.96
C GLU A 132 -10.51 7.02 13.23
N GLU A 133 -9.63 7.99 13.04
CA GLU A 133 -9.92 9.40 13.26
C GLU A 133 -10.08 10.13 11.91
N LYS A 134 -11.31 10.55 11.62
CA LYS A 134 -11.58 11.40 10.45
C LYS A 134 -11.36 12.85 10.83
N GLY A 135 -10.43 13.52 10.15
CA GLY A 135 -10.14 14.92 10.37
C GLY A 135 -9.53 15.59 9.15
N ASN A 136 -9.58 16.93 9.15
CA ASN A 136 -8.96 17.75 8.13
C ASN A 136 -7.72 18.44 8.69
N ILE A 137 -6.67 18.58 7.87
CA ILE A 137 -5.49 19.37 8.20
C ILE A 137 -5.47 20.61 7.31
N LEU A 138 -5.27 21.78 7.92
CA LEU A 138 -5.01 23.03 7.23
C LEU A 138 -3.62 23.54 7.60
N PHE A 139 -2.70 23.55 6.64
CA PHE A 139 -1.39 24.18 6.79
C PHE A 139 -1.45 25.65 6.41
N THR A 140 -1.14 26.52 7.36
CA THR A 140 -1.09 27.99 7.15
C THR A 140 0.32 28.51 7.41
N GLY A 141 0.68 29.60 6.76
CA GLY A 141 1.99 30.24 6.94
C GLY A 141 2.53 30.84 5.65
N LYS A 142 3.65 31.56 5.75
CA LYS A 142 4.33 32.17 4.60
C LYS A 142 4.82 31.14 3.59
N THR A 143 5.07 31.58 2.38
CA THR A 143 5.70 30.74 1.32
C THR A 143 7.08 30.26 1.78
N GLY A 144 7.47 29.05 1.37
CA GLY A 144 8.78 28.48 1.70
C GLY A 144 8.87 27.78 3.07
N LEU A 145 7.80 27.70 3.87
CA LEU A 145 7.82 27.04 5.17
C LEU A 145 7.56 25.52 5.16
N GLY A 146 7.61 24.89 3.99
CA GLY A 146 7.47 23.43 3.88
C GLY A 146 6.05 22.88 3.93
N LYS A 147 5.00 23.72 3.76
CA LYS A 147 3.59 23.25 3.81
C LYS A 147 3.30 22.15 2.80
N THR A 148 3.68 22.37 1.53
CA THR A 148 3.51 21.38 0.45
C THR A 148 4.34 20.14 0.73
N PHE A 149 5.58 20.32 1.20
CA PHE A 149 6.45 19.21 1.57
C PHE A 149 5.80 18.30 2.64
N LEU A 150 5.25 18.88 3.70
CA LEU A 150 4.56 18.11 4.74
C LEU A 150 3.28 17.44 4.22
N SER A 151 2.53 18.09 3.31
CA SER A 151 1.38 17.46 2.66
C SER A 151 1.82 16.24 1.84
N ASN A 152 2.93 16.34 1.12
CA ASN A 152 3.51 15.25 0.34
C ASN A 152 4.05 14.13 1.25
N CYS A 153 4.65 14.46 2.40
CA CYS A 153 5.02 13.47 3.41
C CYS A 153 3.83 12.63 3.88
N ILE A 154 2.72 13.30 4.23
CA ILE A 154 1.48 12.63 4.64
C ILE A 154 0.93 11.78 3.50
N ALA A 155 0.87 12.32 2.28
CA ALA A 155 0.39 11.62 1.11
C ALA A 155 1.20 10.33 0.85
N LYS A 156 2.53 10.40 0.92
CA LYS A 156 3.42 9.26 0.75
C LYS A 156 3.13 8.15 1.75
N GLU A 157 3.07 8.47 3.02
CA GLU A 157 2.79 7.52 4.09
C GLU A 157 1.40 6.87 3.96
N LEU A 158 0.38 7.64 3.58
CA LEU A 158 -0.96 7.11 3.36
C LEU A 158 -1.01 6.17 2.16
N ILE A 159 -0.32 6.49 1.07
CA ILE A 159 -0.19 5.62 -0.10
C ILE A 159 0.49 4.30 0.26
N GLU A 160 1.58 4.33 1.02
CA GLU A 160 2.28 3.13 1.49
C GLU A 160 1.42 2.26 2.42
N ARG A 161 0.44 2.87 3.09
CA ARG A 161 -0.57 2.17 3.90
C ARG A 161 -1.81 1.75 3.10
N CYS A 162 -1.73 1.79 1.77
CA CYS A 162 -2.82 1.42 0.85
C CYS A 162 -4.08 2.30 0.94
N PHE A 163 -3.92 3.58 1.30
CA PHE A 163 -4.99 4.55 1.17
C PHE A 163 -4.91 5.24 -0.20
N SER A 164 -6.06 5.47 -0.81
CA SER A 164 -6.15 6.30 -2.03
C SER A 164 -5.97 7.76 -1.65
N VAL A 165 -5.07 8.46 -2.33
CA VAL A 165 -4.82 9.89 -2.15
C VAL A 165 -5.04 10.60 -3.48
N VAL A 166 -5.83 11.66 -3.48
CA VAL A 166 -6.03 12.53 -4.64
C VAL A 166 -5.30 13.84 -4.39
N TYR A 167 -4.37 14.19 -5.28
CA TYR A 167 -3.66 15.45 -5.22
C TYR A 167 -4.21 16.39 -6.28
N LEU A 168 -4.79 17.50 -5.85
CA LEU A 168 -5.38 18.50 -6.73
C LEU A 168 -4.93 19.90 -6.34
N PRO A 169 -4.43 20.69 -7.30
CA PRO A 169 -4.31 22.13 -7.14
C PRO A 169 -5.70 22.75 -6.90
N ALA A 170 -5.78 23.79 -6.06
CA ALA A 170 -7.05 24.42 -5.72
C ALA A 170 -7.83 24.93 -6.97
N VAL A 171 -7.11 25.39 -7.99
CA VAL A 171 -7.71 25.84 -9.25
C VAL A 171 -8.40 24.68 -9.96
N GLU A 172 -7.70 23.54 -10.09
CA GLU A 172 -8.23 22.36 -10.75
C GLU A 172 -9.44 21.79 -9.99
N MET A 173 -9.36 21.74 -8.66
CA MET A 173 -10.48 21.37 -7.81
C MET A 173 -11.71 22.26 -8.06
N TYR A 174 -11.50 23.58 -8.14
CA TYR A 174 -12.57 24.53 -8.42
C TYR A 174 -13.17 24.33 -9.82
N GLU A 175 -12.36 24.05 -10.81
CA GLU A 175 -12.83 23.77 -12.19
C GLU A 175 -13.67 22.50 -12.26
N ILE A 176 -13.28 21.44 -11.55
CA ILE A 176 -14.05 20.19 -11.48
C ILE A 176 -15.42 20.46 -10.88
N PHE A 177 -15.48 21.12 -9.72
CA PHE A 177 -16.76 21.41 -9.06
C PHE A 177 -17.63 22.43 -9.81
N SER A 178 -17.02 23.39 -10.53
CA SER A 178 -17.79 24.36 -11.32
C SER A 178 -18.40 23.72 -12.56
N ARG A 179 -17.68 22.80 -13.22
CA ARG A 179 -18.26 22.02 -14.34
C ARG A 179 -19.42 21.14 -13.90
N ASP A 180 -19.29 20.46 -12.79
CA ASP A 180 -20.35 19.60 -12.27
C ASP A 180 -21.64 20.39 -11.91
N ARG A 181 -21.47 21.61 -11.40
CA ARG A 181 -22.60 22.46 -10.95
C ARG A 181 -23.26 23.28 -12.07
N PHE A 182 -22.50 23.68 -13.09
CA PHE A 182 -22.94 24.67 -14.07
C PHE A 182 -22.98 24.18 -15.51
N ALA A 183 -22.46 22.99 -15.80
CA ALA A 183 -22.50 22.44 -17.15
C ALA A 183 -23.70 21.51 -17.32
N ASN A 184 -24.65 21.93 -18.18
CA ASN A 184 -25.71 21.05 -18.69
C ASN A 184 -25.14 19.91 -19.58
N ASP A 185 -23.84 19.96 -19.94
CA ASP A 185 -23.13 19.03 -20.83
C ASP A 185 -21.99 18.30 -20.12
N ALA A 186 -22.09 18.05 -18.80
CA ALA A 186 -21.09 17.26 -18.08
C ALA A 186 -21.04 15.84 -18.64
N THR A 187 -19.84 15.41 -19.09
CA THR A 187 -19.64 14.04 -19.57
C THR A 187 -19.72 13.06 -18.39
N ASP A 188 -20.00 11.79 -18.68
CA ASP A 188 -20.05 10.75 -17.66
C ASP A 188 -18.68 10.62 -16.92
N GLU A 189 -17.57 10.91 -17.60
CA GLU A 189 -16.23 10.97 -17.00
C GLU A 189 -16.06 12.12 -16.00
N ASP A 190 -16.69 13.28 -16.23
CA ASP A 190 -16.65 14.42 -15.32
C ASP A 190 -17.48 14.15 -14.05
N ARG A 191 -18.60 13.42 -14.20
CA ARG A 191 -19.44 12.99 -13.07
C ARG A 191 -18.75 11.94 -12.21
N ASP A 192 -18.08 10.98 -12.83
CA ASP A 192 -17.30 9.97 -12.12
C ASP A 192 -16.15 10.62 -11.31
N ARG A 193 -15.43 11.59 -11.90
CA ARG A 193 -14.37 12.32 -11.18
C ARG A 193 -14.90 13.09 -9.97
N SER A 194 -16.04 13.76 -10.08
CA SER A 194 -16.62 14.51 -8.95
C SER A 194 -17.11 13.59 -7.84
N GLN A 195 -17.64 12.41 -8.17
CA GLN A 195 -18.05 11.39 -7.19
C GLN A 195 -16.87 10.77 -6.41
N TYR A 196 -15.68 10.72 -7.00
CA TYR A 196 -14.47 10.26 -6.28
C TYR A 196 -13.91 11.31 -5.31
N LEU A 197 -14.32 12.57 -5.43
CA LEU A 197 -13.86 13.69 -4.60
C LEU A 197 -14.81 14.01 -3.45
N LEU A 198 -16.01 13.46 -3.43
CA LEU A 198 -17.01 13.56 -2.37
C LEU A 198 -17.02 12.32 -1.47
#